data_bdf7f2be3786068c7687d15359a75bf3
#
_entry.id   bdf7f2be3786068c7687d15359a75bf3
#
_cell.length_a   1.000
_cell.length_b   1.000
_cell.length_c   1.000
_cell.angle_alpha   90.00
_cell.angle_beta   90.00
_cell.angle_gamma   90.00
#
_symmetry.space_group_name_H-M   'P 1'
#
loop_
_entity.id
_entity.type
_entity.pdbx_description
1 polymer ?
#
loop_
_entity_poly.entity_id
_entity_poly.type
_entity_poly.pdbx_seq_one_letter_code
_entity_poly.pdbx_strand_id
1 'polypeptide(L)'
;GWLGYVNHDLSVERGAHKGCILNSRILWTFSTAARVTGDKSLLRYARHAFAFLPHFEDTERGGVYWSVTADGEPLDKTKHTYCQAFAIYGLAAYMRAIGESDPDYAPARDKAMALFRLIETKCSDAGGYGEAYEPDFTPVGNEKLSDNPKLMERHETASRTMNTLLHVLEGYAELY
;
A
#
# COMPACT_ATOMS: atom_id res chain seq x y z
N GLY A 1 6.09 -8.10 -11.21
CA GLY A 1 6.32 -7.43 -9.92
C GLY A 1 7.64 -7.82 -9.28
N TRP A 2 7.96 -7.20 -8.19
CA TRP A 2 9.13 -7.51 -7.39
C TRP A 2 8.97 -8.85 -6.65
N LEU A 3 10.07 -9.40 -6.12
CA LEU A 3 10.06 -10.62 -5.29
C LEU A 3 9.33 -10.33 -3.97
N GLY A 4 8.53 -11.29 -3.51
CA GLY A 4 7.85 -11.18 -2.22
C GLY A 4 8.78 -11.43 -1.03
N TYR A 5 9.76 -12.31 -1.21
CA TYR A 5 10.70 -12.66 -0.15
C TYR A 5 12.08 -13.06 -0.68
N VAL A 6 13.12 -12.59 0.03
CA VAL A 6 14.52 -12.96 -0.19
C VAL A 6 15.11 -13.31 1.18
N ASN A 7 15.72 -14.48 1.29
CA ASN A 7 16.36 -14.97 2.50
C ASN A 7 17.63 -14.16 2.83
N HIS A 8 18.13 -14.25 4.06
CA HIS A 8 19.34 -13.55 4.49
C HIS A 8 20.61 -13.99 3.74
N ASP A 9 20.63 -15.21 3.18
CA ASP A 9 21.69 -15.74 2.33
C ASP A 9 21.54 -15.35 0.85
N LEU A 10 20.58 -14.44 0.55
CA LEU A 10 20.19 -13.96 -0.77
C LEU A 10 19.52 -15.01 -1.66
N SER A 11 19.19 -16.18 -1.16
CA SER A 11 18.35 -17.13 -1.89
C SER A 11 16.93 -16.57 -2.04
N VAL A 12 16.32 -16.83 -3.19
CA VAL A 12 15.04 -16.23 -3.58
C VAL A 12 13.91 -17.23 -3.47
N GLU A 13 12.88 -16.89 -2.73
CA GLU A 13 11.61 -17.63 -2.70
C GLU A 13 10.66 -17.15 -3.79
N ARG A 14 10.77 -17.73 -4.99
CA ARG A 14 10.00 -17.30 -6.16
C ARG A 14 8.50 -17.48 -6.02
N GLY A 15 8.05 -18.42 -5.18
CA GLY A 15 6.64 -18.68 -4.89
C GLY A 15 6.07 -17.84 -3.75
N ALA A 16 6.88 -17.00 -3.10
CA ALA A 16 6.42 -16.17 -1.99
C ALA A 16 5.36 -15.17 -2.45
N HIS A 17 4.33 -14.99 -1.63
CA HIS A 17 3.32 -13.96 -1.86
C HIS A 17 3.90 -12.55 -1.81
N LYS A 18 3.21 -11.60 -2.44
CA LYS A 18 3.64 -10.20 -2.53
C LYS A 18 2.68 -9.33 -1.72
N GLY A 19 3.24 -8.52 -0.83
CA GLY A 19 2.47 -7.56 -0.04
C GLY A 19 2.32 -6.22 -0.76
N CYS A 20 1.14 -5.63 -0.69
CA CYS A 20 0.88 -4.31 -1.27
C CYS A 20 1.76 -3.23 -0.62
N ILE A 21 1.97 -3.30 0.69
CA ILE A 21 2.84 -2.36 1.42
C ILE A 21 4.27 -2.42 0.89
N LEU A 22 4.83 -3.63 0.68
CA LEU A 22 6.17 -3.78 0.13
C LEU A 22 6.26 -3.15 -1.27
N ASN A 23 5.30 -3.45 -2.15
CA ASN A 23 5.27 -2.88 -3.50
C ASN A 23 5.17 -1.34 -3.48
N SER A 24 4.34 -0.79 -2.61
CA SER A 24 4.18 0.65 -2.42
C SER A 24 5.45 1.32 -1.89
N ARG A 25 6.14 0.69 -0.96
CA ARG A 25 7.44 1.16 -0.43
C ARG A 25 8.54 1.11 -1.48
N ILE A 26 8.56 0.09 -2.32
CA ILE A 26 9.50 0.01 -3.45
C ILE A 26 9.22 1.14 -4.45
N LEU A 27 7.95 1.38 -4.77
CA LEU A 27 7.53 2.48 -5.63
C LEU A 27 8.03 3.82 -5.07
N TRP A 28 7.76 4.10 -3.78
CA TRP A 28 8.23 5.29 -3.09
C TRP A 28 9.77 5.41 -3.10
N THR A 29 10.47 4.33 -2.75
CA THR A 29 11.93 4.32 -2.61
C THR A 29 12.62 4.70 -3.91
N PHE A 30 12.27 4.05 -5.02
CA PHE A 30 12.92 4.34 -6.30
C PHE A 30 12.50 5.68 -6.89
N SER A 31 11.26 6.11 -6.65
CA SER A 31 10.79 7.43 -7.05
C SER A 31 11.53 8.54 -6.31
N THR A 32 11.61 8.43 -4.98
CA THR A 32 12.31 9.40 -4.14
C THR A 32 13.82 9.40 -4.44
N ALA A 33 14.43 8.23 -4.59
CA ALA A 33 15.84 8.12 -4.94
C ALA A 33 16.13 8.79 -6.29
N ALA A 34 15.33 8.54 -7.32
CA ALA A 34 15.49 9.20 -8.63
C ALA A 34 15.42 10.73 -8.52
N ARG A 35 14.47 11.25 -7.72
CA ARG A 35 14.29 12.69 -7.49
C ARG A 35 15.46 13.31 -6.73
N VAL A 36 15.90 12.66 -5.65
CA VAL A 36 16.95 13.21 -4.76
C VAL A 36 18.33 13.13 -5.39
N THR A 37 18.65 12.04 -6.08
CA THR A 37 19.96 11.84 -6.71
C THR A 37 20.05 12.45 -8.13
N GLY A 38 18.91 12.74 -8.76
CA GLY A 38 18.85 13.12 -10.18
C GLY A 38 19.06 11.96 -11.15
N ASP A 39 19.27 10.74 -10.65
CA ASP A 39 19.47 9.55 -11.48
C ASP A 39 18.13 8.99 -11.99
N LYS A 40 17.74 9.44 -13.19
CA LYS A 40 16.51 9.01 -13.86
C LYS A 40 16.50 7.53 -14.21
N SER A 41 17.64 6.84 -14.22
CA SER A 41 17.69 5.39 -14.48
C SER A 41 16.94 4.59 -13.41
N LEU A 42 16.80 5.13 -12.20
CA LEU A 42 16.06 4.53 -11.10
C LEU A 42 14.54 4.48 -11.36
N LEU A 43 14.02 5.36 -12.23
CA LEU A 43 12.59 5.36 -12.58
C LEU A 43 12.13 4.05 -13.23
N ARG A 44 13.02 3.30 -13.90
CA ARG A 44 12.66 1.97 -14.44
C ARG A 44 12.16 1.01 -13.35
N TYR A 45 12.73 1.10 -12.15
CA TYR A 45 12.35 0.27 -11.03
C TYR A 45 11.03 0.74 -10.40
N ALA A 46 10.83 2.07 -10.33
CA ALA A 46 9.56 2.65 -9.91
C ALA A 46 8.43 2.26 -10.87
N ARG A 47 8.65 2.39 -12.20
CA ARG A 47 7.67 1.96 -13.22
C ARG A 47 7.30 0.49 -13.11
N HIS A 48 8.28 -0.36 -12.79
CA HIS A 48 8.02 -1.78 -12.59
C HIS A 48 7.09 -2.04 -11.38
N ALA A 49 7.27 -1.29 -10.28
CA ALA A 49 6.38 -1.36 -9.13
C ALA A 49 4.99 -0.77 -9.44
N PHE A 50 4.94 0.37 -10.15
CA PHE A 50 3.68 1.00 -10.57
C PHE A 50 2.86 0.08 -11.49
N ALA A 51 3.50 -0.52 -12.49
CA ALA A 51 2.86 -1.46 -13.42
C ALA A 51 2.30 -2.72 -12.73
N PHE A 52 2.81 -3.09 -11.55
CA PHE A 52 2.32 -4.22 -10.79
C PHE A 52 1.20 -3.85 -9.80
N LEU A 53 1.03 -2.58 -9.46
CA LEU A 53 0.04 -2.11 -8.49
C LEU A 53 -1.40 -2.55 -8.82
N PRO A 54 -1.86 -2.59 -10.09
CA PRO A 54 -3.21 -3.05 -10.43
C PRO A 54 -3.56 -4.46 -9.96
N HIS A 55 -2.59 -5.34 -9.73
CA HIS A 55 -2.83 -6.67 -9.19
C HIS A 55 -3.39 -6.66 -7.76
N PHE A 56 -3.13 -5.58 -7.02
CA PHE A 56 -3.67 -5.39 -5.68
C PHE A 56 -5.06 -4.73 -5.68
N GLU A 57 -5.50 -4.15 -6.79
CA GLU A 57 -6.73 -3.35 -6.82
C GLU A 57 -7.99 -4.23 -6.79
N ASP A 58 -8.94 -3.86 -5.93
CA ASP A 58 -10.31 -4.37 -5.98
C ASP A 58 -11.12 -3.51 -6.94
N THR A 59 -11.33 -4.02 -8.14
CA THR A 59 -12.06 -3.29 -9.20
C THR A 59 -13.57 -3.24 -8.98
N GLU A 60 -14.11 -4.07 -8.07
CA GLU A 60 -15.55 -4.09 -7.77
C GLU A 60 -15.91 -3.13 -6.64
N ARG A 61 -15.13 -3.13 -5.54
CA ARG A 61 -15.43 -2.39 -4.33
C ARG A 61 -14.47 -1.23 -4.06
N GLY A 62 -13.41 -1.16 -4.82
CA GLY A 62 -12.33 -0.18 -4.66
C GLY A 62 -11.34 -0.54 -3.57
N GLY A 63 -10.25 0.21 -3.52
CA GLY A 63 -9.15 -0.01 -2.60
C GLY A 63 -8.17 -1.10 -3.06
N VAL A 64 -7.19 -1.40 -2.21
CA VAL A 64 -6.17 -2.41 -2.47
C VAL A 64 -6.25 -3.53 -1.43
N TYR A 65 -5.97 -4.76 -1.88
CA TYR A 65 -5.86 -5.94 -1.06
C TYR A 65 -4.56 -5.94 -0.26
N TRP A 66 -4.52 -6.71 0.83
CA TRP A 66 -3.33 -6.90 1.64
C TRP A 66 -2.19 -7.57 0.87
N SER A 67 -2.50 -8.68 0.20
CA SER A 67 -1.50 -9.43 -0.55
C SER A 67 -2.07 -10.15 -1.77
N VAL A 68 -1.16 -10.48 -2.68
CA VAL A 68 -1.41 -11.31 -3.87
C VAL A 68 -0.41 -12.47 -3.93
N THR A 69 -0.73 -13.50 -4.71
CA THR A 69 0.20 -14.61 -4.98
C THR A 69 1.46 -14.12 -5.72
N ALA A 70 2.43 -15.01 -5.89
CA ALA A 70 3.62 -14.72 -6.69
C ALA A 70 3.28 -14.27 -8.12
N ASP A 71 2.18 -14.80 -8.68
CA ASP A 71 1.72 -14.51 -10.04
C ASP A 71 0.79 -13.29 -10.13
N GLY A 72 0.39 -12.72 -8.98
CA GLY A 72 -0.41 -11.50 -8.93
C GLY A 72 -1.92 -11.72 -8.73
N GLU A 73 -2.35 -12.94 -8.44
CA GLU A 73 -3.76 -13.20 -8.10
C GLU A 73 -4.06 -12.80 -6.65
N PRO A 74 -5.24 -12.22 -6.37
CA PRO A 74 -5.63 -11.85 -5.01
C PRO A 74 -5.54 -13.03 -4.04
N LEU A 75 -4.76 -12.87 -2.95
CA LEU A 75 -4.57 -13.90 -1.94
C LEU A 75 -5.26 -13.53 -0.64
N ASP A 76 -4.83 -12.47 0.00
CA ASP A 76 -5.48 -11.91 1.17
C ASP A 76 -6.20 -10.62 0.77
N LYS A 77 -7.52 -10.70 0.73
CA LYS A 77 -8.39 -9.63 0.25
C LYS A 77 -8.81 -8.63 1.33
N THR A 78 -8.35 -8.81 2.58
CA THR A 78 -8.63 -7.84 3.64
C THR A 78 -8.08 -6.47 3.29
N LYS A 79 -8.79 -5.43 3.72
CA LYS A 79 -8.46 -4.04 3.44
C LYS A 79 -8.06 -3.35 4.73
N HIS A 80 -6.78 -3.06 4.84
CA HIS A 80 -6.24 -2.27 5.94
C HIS A 80 -6.10 -0.82 5.50
N THR A 81 -6.58 0.13 6.31
CA THR A 81 -6.43 1.57 6.05
C THR A 81 -4.97 1.95 5.86
N TYR A 82 -4.12 1.41 6.69
CA TYR A 82 -2.67 1.48 6.60
C TYR A 82 -2.12 1.06 5.22
N CYS A 83 -2.67 -0.02 4.63
CA CYS A 83 -2.27 -0.49 3.31
C CYS A 83 -2.72 0.47 2.20
N GLN A 84 -3.94 1.01 2.29
CA GLN A 84 -4.44 2.04 1.37
C GLN A 84 -3.55 3.30 1.41
N ALA A 85 -3.17 3.73 2.62
CA ALA A 85 -2.32 4.89 2.84
C ALA A 85 -0.92 4.71 2.23
N PHE A 86 -0.31 3.53 2.36
CA PHE A 86 0.98 3.24 1.70
C PHE A 86 0.89 3.25 0.18
N ALA A 87 -0.22 2.82 -0.40
CA ALA A 87 -0.42 2.93 -1.85
C ALA A 87 -0.48 4.40 -2.29
N ILE A 88 -1.19 5.27 -1.55
CA ILE A 88 -1.19 6.73 -1.78
C ILE A 88 0.24 7.28 -1.69
N TYR A 89 0.97 6.93 -0.64
CA TYR A 89 2.34 7.39 -0.40
C TYR A 89 3.28 7.06 -1.57
N GLY A 90 3.23 5.81 -2.06
CA GLY A 90 4.02 5.39 -3.21
C GLY A 90 3.63 6.10 -4.51
N LEU A 91 2.33 6.24 -4.77
CA LEU A 91 1.79 6.91 -5.95
C LEU A 91 2.15 8.40 -5.97
N ALA A 92 2.04 9.09 -4.83
CA ALA A 92 2.36 10.50 -4.70
C ALA A 92 3.85 10.77 -4.99
N ALA A 93 4.75 9.98 -4.39
CA ALA A 93 6.18 10.08 -4.66
C ALA A 93 6.52 9.81 -6.14
N TYR A 94 5.80 8.83 -6.75
CA TYR A 94 5.96 8.51 -8.16
C TYR A 94 5.57 9.68 -9.06
N MET A 95 4.40 10.29 -8.83
CA MET A 95 3.96 11.47 -9.58
C MET A 95 4.97 12.61 -9.52
N ARG A 96 5.52 12.89 -8.33
CA ARG A 96 6.56 13.92 -8.17
C ARG A 96 7.85 13.60 -8.92
N ALA A 97 8.19 12.32 -9.06
CA ALA A 97 9.42 11.91 -9.72
C ALA A 97 9.33 11.95 -11.25
N ILE A 98 8.16 11.62 -11.81
CA ILE A 98 7.95 11.57 -13.26
C ILE A 98 7.51 12.92 -13.85
N GLY A 99 6.74 13.72 -13.08
CA GLY A 99 6.20 15.02 -13.53
C GLY A 99 4.93 14.90 -14.39
N GLU A 100 4.20 16.01 -14.50
CA GLU A 100 2.86 16.05 -15.10
C GLU A 100 2.80 15.67 -16.58
N SER A 101 3.90 15.84 -17.32
CA SER A 101 3.98 15.49 -18.75
C SER A 101 4.14 14.00 -19.03
N ASP A 102 4.42 13.19 -17.99
CA ASP A 102 4.59 11.75 -18.12
C ASP A 102 3.22 11.05 -18.28
N PRO A 103 3.08 10.07 -19.20
CA PRO A 103 1.82 9.38 -19.42
C PRO A 103 1.28 8.63 -18.19
N ASP A 104 2.15 8.23 -17.25
CA ASP A 104 1.75 7.55 -16.02
C ASP A 104 1.21 8.53 -14.96
N TYR A 105 1.41 9.86 -15.12
CA TYR A 105 1.03 10.83 -14.09
C TYR A 105 -0.47 10.85 -13.81
N ALA A 106 -1.30 11.01 -14.85
CA ALA A 106 -2.74 11.05 -14.67
C ALA A 106 -3.30 9.74 -14.09
N PRO A 107 -2.93 8.54 -14.59
CA PRO A 107 -3.32 7.28 -13.96
C PRO A 107 -2.89 7.16 -12.49
N ALA A 108 -1.69 7.58 -12.15
CA ALA A 108 -1.19 7.53 -10.77
C ALA A 108 -1.99 8.47 -9.85
N ARG A 109 -2.26 9.72 -10.31
CA ARG A 109 -3.08 10.69 -9.60
C ARG A 109 -4.50 10.18 -9.36
N ASP A 110 -5.14 9.64 -10.39
CA ASP A 110 -6.52 9.19 -10.31
C ASP A 110 -6.65 8.03 -9.31
N LYS A 111 -5.68 7.09 -9.30
CA LYS A 111 -5.59 6.01 -8.30
C LYS A 111 -5.38 6.57 -6.88
N ALA A 112 -4.43 7.48 -6.68
CA ALA A 112 -4.18 8.10 -5.37
C ALA A 112 -5.41 8.83 -4.84
N MET A 113 -6.09 9.60 -5.69
CA MET A 113 -7.32 10.32 -5.31
C MET A 113 -8.51 9.40 -5.06
N ALA A 114 -8.60 8.26 -5.75
CA ALA A 114 -9.62 7.25 -5.48
C ALA A 114 -9.40 6.62 -4.10
N LEU A 115 -8.16 6.27 -3.76
CA LEU A 115 -7.79 5.74 -2.44
C LEU A 115 -8.00 6.76 -1.33
N PHE A 116 -7.66 8.03 -1.55
CA PHE A 116 -7.93 9.11 -0.61
C PHE A 116 -9.43 9.19 -0.28
N ARG A 117 -10.29 9.29 -1.32
CA ARG A 117 -11.75 9.34 -1.12
C ARG A 117 -12.27 8.09 -0.41
N LEU A 118 -11.70 6.94 -0.72
CA LEU A 118 -12.08 5.67 -0.10
C LEU A 118 -11.75 5.66 1.40
N ILE A 119 -10.56 6.09 1.79
CA ILE A 119 -10.18 6.19 3.22
C ILE A 119 -11.14 7.14 3.93
N GLU A 120 -11.41 8.32 3.37
CA GLU A 120 -12.28 9.33 3.99
C GLU A 120 -13.75 8.88 4.09
N THR A 121 -14.22 8.03 3.17
CA THR A 121 -15.64 7.64 3.14
C THR A 121 -15.93 6.26 3.72
N LYS A 122 -14.94 5.37 3.77
CA LYS A 122 -15.13 3.97 4.18
C LYS A 122 -14.32 3.57 5.41
N CYS A 123 -13.19 4.25 5.64
CA CYS A 123 -12.27 3.87 6.70
C CYS A 123 -12.21 4.91 7.84
N SER A 124 -12.96 6.00 7.74
CA SER A 124 -13.00 7.06 8.76
C SER A 124 -14.40 7.26 9.32
N ASP A 125 -14.45 7.68 10.59
CA ASP A 125 -15.66 8.13 11.29
C ASP A 125 -15.31 9.25 12.30
N ALA A 126 -16.26 9.67 13.13
CA ALA A 126 -16.05 10.71 14.15
C ALA A 126 -14.93 10.37 15.17
N GLY A 127 -14.54 9.09 15.29
CA GLY A 127 -13.46 8.63 16.17
C GLY A 127 -12.10 8.54 15.48
N GLY A 128 -12.02 8.81 14.17
CA GLY A 128 -10.79 8.71 13.37
C GLY A 128 -10.78 7.54 12.40
N TYR A 129 -9.59 7.04 12.07
CA TYR A 129 -9.41 5.98 11.07
C TYR A 129 -9.46 4.59 11.70
N GLY A 130 -10.34 3.71 11.18
CA GLY A 130 -10.38 2.30 11.56
C GLY A 130 -9.21 1.52 10.92
N GLU A 131 -8.90 0.36 11.49
CA GLU A 131 -7.70 -0.41 11.13
C GLU A 131 -7.90 -1.33 9.93
N ALA A 132 -8.87 -2.23 10.04
CA ALA A 132 -9.01 -3.36 9.14
C ALA A 132 -10.46 -3.67 8.80
N TYR A 133 -10.66 -4.17 7.59
CA TYR A 133 -11.97 -4.43 7.01
C TYR A 133 -11.96 -5.68 6.15
N GLU A 134 -13.10 -6.34 6.07
CA GLU A 134 -13.39 -7.30 5.00
C GLU A 134 -13.39 -6.60 3.63
N PRO A 135 -13.41 -7.35 2.50
CA PRO A 135 -13.46 -6.76 1.16
C PRO A 135 -14.62 -5.79 0.93
N ASP A 136 -15.74 -5.97 1.63
CA ASP A 136 -16.93 -5.10 1.55
C ASP A 136 -16.90 -3.89 2.51
N PHE A 137 -15.79 -3.68 3.21
CA PHE A 137 -15.58 -2.67 4.23
C PHE A 137 -16.32 -2.89 5.55
N THR A 138 -16.80 -4.11 5.82
CA THR A 138 -17.22 -4.48 7.18
C THR A 138 -15.99 -4.51 8.11
N PRO A 139 -16.02 -3.79 9.25
CA PRO A 139 -14.88 -3.77 10.18
C PRO A 139 -14.53 -5.16 10.72
N VAL A 140 -13.26 -5.46 10.82
CA VAL A 140 -12.72 -6.71 11.40
C VAL A 140 -11.62 -6.43 12.40
N GLY A 141 -11.24 -7.48 13.16
CA GLY A 141 -10.11 -7.40 14.09
C GLY A 141 -8.77 -7.16 13.39
N ASN A 142 -7.86 -6.53 14.11
CA ASN A 142 -6.56 -6.11 13.60
C ASN A 142 -5.43 -7.10 13.93
N GLU A 143 -5.72 -8.39 13.91
CA GLU A 143 -4.77 -9.43 14.33
C GLU A 143 -3.52 -9.50 13.45
N LYS A 144 -3.64 -9.10 12.18
CA LYS A 144 -2.54 -9.16 11.20
C LYS A 144 -1.42 -8.14 11.43
N LEU A 145 -1.67 -7.09 12.21
CA LEU A 145 -0.66 -6.06 12.51
C LEU A 145 0.08 -6.32 13.82
N SER A 146 -0.20 -7.42 14.50
CA SER A 146 0.46 -7.79 15.75
C SER A 146 0.99 -9.22 15.69
N ASP A 147 2.31 -9.36 15.77
CA ASP A 147 2.97 -10.66 15.97
C ASP A 147 3.02 -11.07 17.45
N ASN A 148 2.32 -10.35 18.33
CA ASN A 148 2.34 -10.62 19.75
C ASN A 148 1.24 -11.62 20.15
N PRO A 149 1.58 -12.90 20.41
CA PRO A 149 0.60 -13.93 20.76
C PRO A 149 -0.26 -13.57 21.98
N LYS A 150 0.28 -12.81 22.95
CA LYS A 150 -0.43 -12.42 24.18
C LYS A 150 -1.54 -11.40 23.92
N LEU A 151 -1.40 -10.56 22.90
CA LEU A 151 -2.46 -9.63 22.48
C LEU A 151 -3.55 -10.37 21.72
N MET A 152 -3.17 -11.36 20.91
CA MET A 152 -4.12 -12.22 20.20
C MET A 152 -4.96 -13.08 21.16
N GLU A 153 -4.34 -13.67 22.20
CA GLU A 153 -5.04 -14.45 23.24
C GLU A 153 -6.06 -13.63 24.05
N ARG A 154 -5.83 -12.33 24.21
CA ARG A 154 -6.70 -11.43 24.97
C ARG A 154 -7.82 -10.81 24.15
N HIS A 155 -7.86 -11.04 22.84
CA HIS A 155 -8.75 -10.34 21.90
C HIS A 155 -8.69 -8.79 22.04
N GLU A 156 -7.57 -8.27 22.53
CA GLU A 156 -7.32 -6.84 22.73
C GLU A 156 -6.79 -6.19 21.44
N THR A 157 -7.41 -6.48 20.31
CA THR A 157 -7.04 -5.85 19.06
C THR A 157 -7.65 -4.45 19.01
N ALA A 158 -6.78 -3.44 18.99
CA ALA A 158 -7.23 -2.07 18.86
C ALA A 158 -7.91 -1.85 17.51
N SER A 159 -9.12 -1.31 17.50
CA SER A 159 -9.83 -0.93 16.27
C SER A 159 -9.24 0.33 15.60
N ARG A 160 -8.38 1.04 16.31
CA ARG A 160 -7.63 2.22 15.86
C ARG A 160 -6.27 2.24 16.52
N THR A 161 -5.23 2.51 15.73
CA THR A 161 -3.86 2.61 16.26
C THR A 161 -3.19 3.90 15.81
N MET A 162 -2.19 4.32 16.57
CA MET A 162 -1.33 5.42 16.16
C MET A 162 -0.55 5.07 14.88
N ASN A 163 -0.24 3.80 14.66
CA ASN A 163 0.47 3.33 13.47
C ASN A 163 -0.32 3.65 12.19
N THR A 164 -1.61 3.32 12.14
CA THR A 164 -2.46 3.65 10.98
C THR A 164 -2.61 5.16 10.81
N LEU A 165 -2.84 5.91 11.89
CA LEU A 165 -2.93 7.37 11.83
C LEU A 165 -1.66 8.01 11.27
N LEU A 166 -0.47 7.53 11.71
CA LEU A 166 0.81 8.02 11.23
C LEU A 166 0.97 7.81 9.71
N HIS A 167 0.63 6.62 9.21
CA HIS A 167 0.79 6.32 7.80
C HIS A 167 -0.26 6.99 6.91
N VAL A 168 -1.47 7.24 7.41
CA VAL A 168 -2.44 8.11 6.74
C VAL A 168 -1.89 9.53 6.61
N LEU A 169 -1.32 10.08 7.69
CA LEU A 169 -0.67 11.39 7.67
C LEU A 169 0.49 11.45 6.67
N GLU A 170 1.36 10.44 6.64
CA GLU A 170 2.47 10.36 5.68
C GLU A 170 1.97 10.33 4.24
N GLY A 171 1.00 9.46 3.95
CA GLY A 171 0.41 9.35 2.61
C GLY A 171 -0.24 10.65 2.15
N TYR A 172 -0.96 11.32 3.02
CA TYR A 172 -1.62 12.59 2.71
C TYR A 172 -0.63 13.76 2.57
N ALA A 173 0.39 13.80 3.43
CA ALA A 173 1.44 14.81 3.33
C ALA A 173 2.26 14.69 2.03
N GLU A 174 2.47 13.47 1.55
CA GLU A 174 3.15 13.25 0.26
C GLU A 174 2.26 13.60 -0.92
N LEU A 175 0.93 13.40 -0.79
CA LEU A 175 -0.05 13.69 -1.84
C LEU A 175 -0.32 15.20 -2.02
N TYR A 176 -0.22 15.98 -0.92
CA TYR A 176 -0.42 17.43 -0.92
C TYR A 176 0.73 18.14 -1.64
#